data_1062904576888de81a6ce9cd229db118
#
_entry.id   1062904576888de81a6ce9cd229db118
#
_cell.length_a   1.000
_cell.length_b   1.000
_cell.length_c   1.000
_cell.angle_alpha   90.00
_cell.angle_beta   90.00
_cell.angle_gamma   90.00
#
_symmetry.space_group_name_H-M   'P 1'
#
loop_
_entity.id
_entity.type
_entity.pdbx_description
1 polymer ?
#
loop_
_entity_poly.entity_id
_entity_poly.type
_entity_poly.pdbx_seq_one_letter_code
_entity_poly.pdbx_strand_id
1 'polypeptide(L)'
;QLCTGHFKRNALGLVARKDRKQLQADLNEVFPMETTNITPIEAYANLKKFTEKCSRKYPSFSRLSHPRSIAYFTYLRFPPHLQRMLSTTNWIERLNRCYKRTLNMRASMPSPESVVFLLGSVALQMTTETYSRRLYQFDDWYIK
;
A
#
# COMPACT_ATOMS: atom_id res chain seq x y z
N GLN A 1 -3.47 -5.30 5.71
CA GLN A 1 -3.54 -4.60 4.41
C GLN A 1 -2.29 -4.83 3.59
N LEU A 2 -2.45 -4.97 2.27
CA LEU A 2 -1.37 -5.02 1.31
C LEU A 2 -1.34 -3.73 0.47
N CYS A 3 -0.14 -3.35 -0.02
CA CYS A 3 0.06 -2.11 -0.76
C CYS A 3 -0.39 -2.24 -2.22
N THR A 4 -1.39 -1.47 -2.64
CA THR A 4 -1.87 -1.45 -4.03
C THR A 4 -0.79 -0.93 -5.00
N GLY A 5 0.05 0.01 -4.56
CA GLY A 5 1.15 0.54 -5.36
C GLY A 5 2.19 -0.53 -5.73
N HIS A 6 2.53 -1.42 -4.78
CA HIS A 6 3.42 -2.56 -5.07
C HIS A 6 2.76 -3.55 -6.02
N PHE A 7 1.46 -3.85 -5.83
CA PHE A 7 0.75 -4.71 -6.76
C PHE A 7 0.80 -4.16 -8.19
N LYS A 8 0.42 -2.89 -8.37
CA LYS A 8 0.43 -2.24 -9.70
C LYS A 8 1.82 -2.28 -10.34
N ARG A 9 2.87 -1.97 -9.57
CA ARG A 9 4.26 -2.01 -10.05
C ARG A 9 4.68 -3.42 -10.48
N ASN A 10 4.36 -4.44 -9.68
CA ASN A 10 4.66 -5.83 -9.99
C ASN A 10 3.91 -6.28 -11.25
N ALA A 11 2.61 -5.98 -11.35
CA ALA A 11 1.81 -6.32 -12.53
C ALA A 11 2.38 -5.68 -13.82
N LEU A 12 2.77 -4.40 -13.75
CA LEU A 12 3.40 -3.69 -14.89
C LEU A 12 4.77 -4.29 -15.28
N GLY A 13 5.47 -4.91 -14.33
CA GLY A 13 6.72 -5.62 -14.58
C GLY A 13 6.55 -6.92 -15.36
N LEU A 14 5.34 -7.53 -15.32
CA LEU A 14 5.04 -8.81 -15.99
C LEU A 14 4.64 -8.66 -17.46
N VAL A 15 4.42 -7.45 -17.95
CA VAL A 15 3.92 -7.21 -19.30
C VAL A 15 4.94 -6.51 -20.19
N ALA A 16 4.82 -6.73 -21.50
CA ALA A 16 5.60 -6.03 -22.49
C ALA A 16 5.36 -4.50 -22.43
N ARG A 17 6.40 -3.72 -22.75
CA ARG A 17 6.37 -2.25 -22.64
C ARG A 17 5.19 -1.62 -23.37
N LYS A 18 4.83 -2.14 -24.54
CA LYS A 18 3.71 -1.67 -25.38
C LYS A 18 2.34 -1.80 -24.70
N ASP A 19 2.15 -2.80 -23.82
CA ASP A 19 0.87 -3.08 -23.17
C ASP A 19 0.73 -2.38 -21.80
N ARG A 20 1.80 -1.74 -21.28
CA ARG A 20 1.81 -1.13 -19.93
C ARG A 20 0.79 -0.01 -19.79
N LYS A 21 0.60 0.81 -20.83
CA LYS A 21 -0.34 1.94 -20.78
C LYS A 21 -1.78 1.45 -20.59
N GLN A 22 -2.18 0.45 -21.38
CA GLN A 22 -3.51 -0.16 -21.27
C GLN A 22 -3.67 -0.85 -19.91
N LEU A 23 -2.68 -1.65 -19.50
CA LEU A 23 -2.72 -2.34 -18.20
C LEU A 23 -2.82 -1.34 -17.03
N GLN A 24 -2.17 -0.18 -17.13
CA GLN A 24 -2.26 0.85 -16.07
C GLN A 24 -3.69 1.41 -15.96
N ALA A 25 -4.39 1.61 -17.08
CA ALA A 25 -5.79 2.02 -17.07
C ALA A 25 -6.69 0.95 -16.45
N ASP A 26 -6.56 -0.30 -16.90
CA ASP A 26 -7.31 -1.44 -16.37
C ASP A 26 -7.07 -1.63 -14.85
N LEU A 27 -5.82 -1.44 -14.38
CA LEU A 27 -5.48 -1.51 -12.95
C LEU A 27 -6.10 -0.38 -12.13
N ASN A 28 -6.37 0.77 -12.71
CA ASN A 28 -7.06 1.85 -12.00
C ASN A 28 -8.55 1.53 -11.82
N GLU A 29 -9.15 0.82 -12.75
CA GLU A 29 -10.54 0.33 -12.62
C GLU A 29 -10.64 -0.79 -11.57
N VAL A 30 -9.67 -1.72 -11.54
CA VAL A 30 -9.60 -2.81 -10.56
C VAL A 30 -9.39 -2.31 -9.13
N PHE A 31 -8.67 -1.20 -8.96
CA PHE A 31 -8.41 -0.57 -7.66
C PHE A 31 -9.11 0.80 -7.56
N PRO A 32 -10.44 0.83 -7.41
CA PRO A 32 -11.20 2.07 -7.32
C PRO A 32 -10.83 2.83 -6.04
N MET A 33 -10.89 4.15 -6.11
CA MET A 33 -10.61 5.05 -5.00
C MET A 33 -11.78 6.01 -4.79
N GLU A 34 -11.89 6.54 -3.58
CA GLU A 34 -12.87 7.58 -3.24
C GLU A 34 -14.32 7.14 -3.53
N THR A 35 -14.62 5.85 -3.27
CA THR A 35 -15.93 5.25 -3.54
C THR A 35 -16.52 4.57 -2.30
N THR A 36 -17.84 4.60 -2.19
CA THR A 36 -18.63 3.82 -1.24
C THR A 36 -19.40 2.67 -1.91
N ASN A 37 -19.36 2.59 -3.24
CA ASN A 37 -20.26 1.75 -4.03
C ASN A 37 -19.73 0.33 -4.26
N ILE A 38 -18.57 -0.03 -3.70
CA ILE A 38 -17.97 -1.34 -3.91
C ILE A 38 -17.40 -1.89 -2.59
N THR A 39 -17.72 -3.13 -2.31
CA THR A 39 -17.17 -3.84 -1.15
C THR A 39 -15.79 -4.46 -1.45
N PRO A 40 -14.96 -4.74 -0.43
CA PRO A 40 -13.71 -5.47 -0.63
C PRO A 40 -13.86 -6.83 -1.32
N ILE A 41 -15.01 -7.52 -1.11
CA ILE A 41 -15.30 -8.82 -1.71
C ILE A 41 -15.56 -8.66 -3.21
N GLU A 42 -16.37 -7.69 -3.60
CA GLU A 42 -16.68 -7.39 -5.01
C GLU A 42 -15.41 -6.92 -5.76
N ALA A 43 -14.62 -6.04 -5.14
CA ALA A 43 -13.37 -5.58 -5.70
C ALA A 43 -12.36 -6.73 -5.89
N TYR A 44 -12.31 -7.68 -4.96
CA TYR A 44 -11.51 -8.89 -5.12
C TYR A 44 -12.04 -9.81 -6.24
N ALA A 45 -13.37 -9.93 -6.39
CA ALA A 45 -13.95 -10.67 -7.52
C ALA A 45 -13.59 -10.03 -8.86
N ASN A 46 -13.57 -8.70 -8.95
CA ASN A 46 -13.11 -7.98 -10.13
C ASN A 46 -11.63 -8.21 -10.41
N LEU A 47 -10.79 -8.24 -9.36
CA LEU A 47 -9.37 -8.60 -9.50
C LEU A 47 -9.20 -10.01 -10.09
N LYS A 48 -9.98 -11.00 -9.64
CA LYS A 48 -9.93 -12.36 -10.19
C LYS A 48 -10.25 -12.38 -11.69
N LYS A 49 -11.38 -11.77 -12.08
CA LYS A 49 -11.76 -11.66 -13.49
C LYS A 49 -10.68 -10.98 -14.34
N PHE A 50 -10.10 -9.91 -13.82
CA PHE A 50 -9.01 -9.20 -14.47
C PHE A 50 -7.77 -10.08 -14.65
N THR A 51 -7.33 -10.78 -13.59
CA THR A 51 -6.15 -11.64 -13.66
C THR A 51 -6.36 -12.85 -14.58
N GLU A 52 -7.56 -13.44 -14.62
CA GLU A 52 -7.95 -14.49 -15.57
C GLU A 52 -7.87 -14.00 -17.01
N LYS A 53 -8.42 -12.81 -17.30
CA LYS A 53 -8.33 -12.18 -18.62
C LYS A 53 -6.87 -11.97 -19.05
N CYS A 54 -6.06 -11.39 -18.15
CA CYS A 54 -4.66 -11.12 -18.42
C CYS A 54 -3.80 -12.36 -18.55
N SER A 55 -4.13 -13.44 -17.82
CA SER A 55 -3.36 -14.70 -17.81
C SER A 55 -3.37 -15.42 -19.18
N ARG A 56 -4.35 -15.16 -20.02
CA ARG A 56 -4.40 -15.68 -21.40
C ARG A 56 -3.22 -15.20 -22.22
N LYS A 57 -2.77 -13.97 -22.04
CA LYS A 57 -1.62 -13.37 -22.73
C LYS A 57 -0.33 -13.46 -21.90
N TYR A 58 -0.46 -13.34 -20.58
CA TYR A 58 0.63 -13.30 -19.61
C TYR A 58 0.38 -14.29 -18.48
N PRO A 59 0.81 -15.56 -18.60
CA PRO A 59 0.49 -16.64 -17.64
C PRO A 59 0.85 -16.31 -16.18
N SER A 60 1.86 -15.49 -15.95
CA SER A 60 2.28 -15.06 -14.60
C SER A 60 1.20 -14.31 -13.82
N PHE A 61 0.16 -13.78 -14.49
CA PHE A 61 -0.95 -13.10 -13.82
C PHE A 61 -1.81 -14.05 -12.98
N SER A 62 -1.84 -15.35 -13.27
CA SER A 62 -2.59 -16.34 -12.48
C SER A 62 -2.19 -16.35 -11.00
N ARG A 63 -0.96 -15.97 -10.69
CA ARG A 63 -0.42 -15.91 -9.32
C ARG A 63 -0.86 -14.66 -8.52
N LEU A 64 -1.42 -13.66 -9.19
CA LEU A 64 -1.75 -12.37 -8.57
C LEU A 64 -3.10 -12.38 -7.85
N SER A 65 -3.98 -13.35 -8.11
CA SER A 65 -5.31 -13.48 -7.50
C SER A 65 -5.37 -14.53 -6.38
N HIS A 66 -4.31 -14.67 -5.61
CA HIS A 66 -4.28 -15.55 -4.43
C HIS A 66 -5.36 -15.11 -3.41
N PRO A 67 -5.95 -16.02 -2.59
CA PRO A 67 -6.96 -15.65 -1.57
C PRO A 67 -6.55 -14.51 -0.63
N ARG A 68 -5.25 -14.41 -0.28
CA ARG A 68 -4.72 -13.27 0.50
C ARG A 68 -4.81 -11.92 -0.22
N SER A 69 -5.03 -11.92 -1.54
CA SER A 69 -5.10 -10.67 -2.34
C SER A 69 -6.32 -9.82 -2.01
N ILE A 70 -7.33 -10.36 -1.32
CA ILE A 70 -8.43 -9.57 -0.75
C ILE A 70 -7.90 -8.46 0.18
N ALA A 71 -6.78 -8.67 0.85
CA ALA A 71 -6.16 -7.68 1.73
C ALA A 71 -5.65 -6.41 1.01
N TYR A 72 -5.56 -6.41 -0.32
CA TYR A 72 -5.33 -5.18 -1.09
C TYR A 72 -6.49 -4.21 -1.02
N PHE A 73 -7.70 -4.68 -0.76
CA PHE A 73 -8.94 -3.91 -0.76
C PHE A 73 -9.42 -3.49 0.64
N THR A 74 -8.62 -3.69 1.67
CA THR A 74 -8.95 -3.30 3.06
C THR A 74 -9.27 -1.80 3.17
N TYR A 75 -8.66 -0.96 2.34
CA TYR A 75 -8.89 0.49 2.32
C TYR A 75 -10.33 0.86 1.96
N LEU A 76 -11.08 0.01 1.23
CA LEU A 76 -12.49 0.23 0.89
C LEU A 76 -13.44 0.16 2.08
N ARG A 77 -12.98 -0.33 3.24
CA ARG A 77 -13.75 -0.31 4.49
C ARG A 77 -13.79 1.07 5.15
N PHE A 78 -13.01 2.01 4.65
CA PHE A 78 -12.87 3.34 5.22
C PHE A 78 -13.60 4.38 4.38
N PRO A 79 -13.94 5.54 4.96
CA PRO A 79 -14.55 6.63 4.22
C PRO A 79 -13.75 7.01 2.96
N PRO A 80 -14.42 7.45 1.88
CA PRO A 80 -13.79 7.72 0.58
C PRO A 80 -12.54 8.61 0.66
N HIS A 81 -12.61 9.69 1.44
CA HIS A 81 -11.51 10.64 1.59
C HIS A 81 -10.25 10.05 2.26
N LEU A 82 -10.36 8.91 2.97
CA LEU A 82 -9.23 8.21 3.58
C LEU A 82 -8.66 7.11 2.69
N GLN A 83 -9.43 6.61 1.73
CA GLN A 83 -9.06 5.45 0.93
C GLN A 83 -7.73 5.65 0.20
N ARG A 84 -7.50 6.85 -0.36
CA ARG A 84 -6.26 7.18 -1.07
C ARG A 84 -5.04 7.11 -0.17
N MET A 85 -5.14 7.57 1.07
CA MET A 85 -4.06 7.48 2.06
C MET A 85 -3.78 6.05 2.46
N LEU A 86 -4.83 5.26 2.69
CA LEU A 86 -4.74 3.90 3.23
C LEU A 86 -4.42 2.85 2.18
N SER A 87 -4.64 3.13 0.90
CA SER A 87 -4.38 2.17 -0.19
C SER A 87 -2.90 1.81 -0.38
N THR A 88 -1.99 2.62 0.13
CA THR A 88 -0.54 2.42 0.01
C THR A 88 0.15 2.35 1.37
N THR A 89 1.36 1.80 1.39
CA THR A 89 2.22 1.73 2.58
C THR A 89 3.33 2.79 2.58
N ASN A 90 3.16 3.88 1.82
CA ASN A 90 4.17 4.91 1.61
C ASN A 90 4.70 5.52 2.93
N TRP A 91 3.83 5.70 3.92
CA TRP A 91 4.19 6.25 5.23
C TRP A 91 5.13 5.32 5.99
N ILE A 92 4.79 4.03 6.02
CA ILE A 92 5.61 2.98 6.66
C ILE A 92 6.95 2.84 5.91
N GLU A 93 6.92 2.88 4.57
CA GLU A 93 8.13 2.81 3.75
C GLU A 93 9.05 4.00 3.98
N ARG A 94 8.49 5.21 4.16
CA ARG A 94 9.26 6.41 4.50
C ARG A 94 9.93 6.26 5.87
N LEU A 95 9.20 5.81 6.89
CA LEU A 95 9.75 5.55 8.22
C LEU A 95 10.87 4.50 8.15
N ASN A 96 10.63 3.37 7.49
CA ASN A 96 11.63 2.32 7.30
C ASN A 96 12.88 2.83 6.57
N ARG A 97 12.74 3.75 5.62
CA ARG A 97 13.88 4.38 4.94
C ARG A 97 14.70 5.23 5.90
N CYS A 98 14.06 6.00 6.77
CA CYS A 98 14.74 6.77 7.81
C CYS A 98 15.47 5.85 8.79
N TYR A 99 14.84 4.76 9.23
CA TYR A 99 15.47 3.75 10.09
C TYR A 99 16.72 3.17 9.45
N LYS A 100 16.63 2.68 8.22
CA LYS A 100 17.77 2.11 7.50
C LYS A 100 18.90 3.12 7.32
N ARG A 101 18.58 4.38 6.97
CA ARG A 101 19.56 5.45 6.86
C ARG A 101 20.29 5.68 8.18
N THR A 102 19.53 5.80 9.28
CA THR A 102 20.08 6.04 10.62
C THR A 102 20.98 4.90 11.08
N LEU A 103 20.57 3.65 10.85
CA LEU A 103 21.39 2.48 11.19
C LEU A 103 22.66 2.39 10.34
N ASN A 104 22.55 2.66 9.03
CA ASN A 104 23.71 2.61 8.12
C ASN A 104 24.77 3.71 8.39
N MET A 105 24.38 4.78 9.08
CA MET A 105 25.33 5.83 9.51
C MET A 105 26.16 5.41 10.73
N ARG A 106 25.87 4.28 11.34
CA ARG A 106 26.56 3.76 12.52
C ARG A 106 27.33 2.51 12.15
N ALA A 107 28.63 2.50 12.47
CA ALA A 107 29.50 1.34 12.18
C ALA A 107 29.13 0.12 13.05
N SER A 108 28.71 0.35 14.29
CA SER A 108 28.23 -0.68 15.22
C SER A 108 27.29 -0.08 16.24
N MET A 109 26.48 -0.94 16.86
CA MET A 109 25.59 -0.59 17.96
C MET A 109 26.02 -1.37 19.20
N PRO A 110 26.13 -0.71 20.37
CA PRO A 110 26.66 -1.34 21.59
C PRO A 110 25.73 -2.41 22.15
N SER A 111 24.42 -2.30 21.94
CA SER A 111 23.45 -3.29 22.42
C SER A 111 22.13 -3.22 21.61
N PRO A 112 21.29 -4.28 21.68
CA PRO A 112 19.94 -4.25 21.09
C PRO A 112 19.07 -3.10 21.60
N GLU A 113 19.17 -2.77 22.90
CA GLU A 113 18.42 -1.69 23.54
C GLU A 113 18.79 -0.34 22.92
N SER A 114 20.08 -0.14 22.61
CA SER A 114 20.57 1.07 21.93
C SER A 114 19.96 1.21 20.53
N VAL A 115 19.74 0.10 19.83
CA VAL A 115 19.04 0.09 18.53
C VAL A 115 17.59 0.54 18.71
N VAL A 116 16.87 -0.05 19.66
CA VAL A 116 15.46 0.29 19.93
C VAL A 116 15.32 1.76 20.32
N PHE A 117 16.19 2.26 21.21
CA PHE A 117 16.20 3.66 21.62
C PHE A 117 16.44 4.60 20.45
N LEU A 118 17.42 4.31 19.60
CA LEU A 118 17.73 5.10 18.41
C LEU A 118 16.56 5.14 17.43
N LEU A 119 15.94 3.98 17.14
CA LEU A 119 14.79 3.91 16.24
C LEU A 119 13.56 4.61 16.83
N GLY A 120 13.35 4.50 18.16
CA GLY A 120 12.31 5.24 18.87
C GLY A 120 12.49 6.76 18.76
N SER A 121 13.72 7.25 18.89
CA SER A 121 14.05 8.67 18.72
C SER A 121 13.75 9.16 17.29
N VAL A 122 14.08 8.36 16.28
CA VAL A 122 13.76 8.69 14.87
C VAL A 122 12.24 8.70 14.66
N ALA A 123 11.50 7.74 15.23
CA ALA A 123 10.04 7.72 15.13
C ALA A 123 9.42 8.95 15.79
N LEU A 124 9.87 9.30 16.99
CA LEU A 124 9.40 10.46 17.73
C LEU A 124 9.66 11.77 16.95
N GLN A 125 10.87 11.95 16.44
CA GLN A 125 11.23 13.12 15.62
C GLN A 125 10.33 13.21 14.38
N MET A 126 10.15 12.11 13.64
CA MET A 126 9.27 12.10 12.47
C MET A 126 7.81 12.38 12.83
N THR A 127 7.34 11.89 13.96
CA THR A 127 5.98 12.16 14.44
C THR A 127 5.82 13.64 14.76
N THR A 128 6.77 14.23 15.45
CA THR A 128 6.71 15.65 15.83
C THR A 128 6.85 16.59 14.63
N GLU A 129 7.82 16.33 13.74
CA GLU A 129 8.13 17.26 12.64
C GLU A 129 7.25 17.04 11.39
N THR A 130 6.96 15.80 11.07
CA THR A 130 6.33 15.45 9.78
C THR A 130 4.86 15.06 9.95
N TYR A 131 4.51 14.34 11.02
CA TYR A 131 3.18 13.74 11.22
C TYR A 131 2.40 14.35 12.38
N SER A 132 2.83 15.48 12.91
CA SER A 132 2.12 16.23 13.96
C SER A 132 0.81 16.87 13.48
N ARG A 133 0.58 16.92 12.18
CA ARG A 133 -0.66 17.49 11.62
C ARG A 133 -1.84 16.61 11.97
N ARG A 134 -2.82 17.20 12.65
CA ARG A 134 -4.11 16.55 12.93
C ARG A 134 -4.81 16.23 11.61
N LEU A 135 -5.22 14.97 11.46
CA LEU A 135 -6.04 14.54 10.35
C LEU A 135 -7.50 14.74 10.73
N TYR A 136 -8.03 15.95 10.59
CA TYR A 136 -9.42 16.33 10.91
C TYR A 136 -10.45 15.35 10.35
N GLN A 137 -10.12 14.72 9.24
CA GLN A 137 -10.96 13.73 8.57
C GLN A 137 -11.11 12.41 9.34
N PHE A 138 -10.29 12.16 10.37
CA PHE A 138 -10.41 11.01 11.26
C PHE A 138 -11.29 11.30 12.47
N ASP A 139 -11.52 12.54 12.82
CA ASP A 139 -12.29 12.90 14.02
C ASP A 139 -13.74 12.40 13.91
N ASP A 140 -14.35 12.49 12.73
CA ASP A 140 -15.71 12.02 12.48
C ASP A 140 -15.85 10.48 12.49
N TRP A 141 -14.76 9.76 12.40
CA TRP A 141 -14.75 8.30 12.34
C TRP A 141 -14.58 7.63 13.72
N TYR A 142 -13.93 8.31 14.67
CA TYR A 142 -13.73 7.82 16.04
C TYR A 142 -14.94 8.06 16.95
N ILE A 143 -15.91 8.88 16.52
CA ILE A 143 -17.06 9.28 17.34
C ILE A 143 -18.28 8.36 17.12
N LYS A 144 -18.18 7.35 16.30
CA LYS A 144 -19.18 6.30 16.10
C LYS A 144 -18.66 4.98 16.66
#